data_e6e72f695d4e100496bb60d65609460d
#
_entry.id   e6e72f695d4e100496bb60d65609460d
#
_cell.length_a   1.000
_cell.length_b   1.000
_cell.length_c   1.000
_cell.angle_alpha   90.00
_cell.angle_beta   90.00
_cell.angle_gamma   90.00
#
_symmetry.space_group_name_H-M   'P 1'
#
loop_
_entity.id
_entity.type
_entity.pdbx_description
1 polymer ?
#
loop_
_entity_poly.entity_id
_entity_poly.type
_entity_poly.pdbx_seq_one_letter_code
_entity_poly.pdbx_strand_id
1 'polypeptide(L)'
;MRHGDKQNNLGRKKAHRDALLMNLACQIITHKRIVTTLAKAKALRKYVEPLITKTKKSANKEEIMHNHRVVFSYLNDKIAVKELFTVVAPKIATRPGGYTRIIKLGIRPGDNAEKAMIELVDFNEIYGNSIATAAEPAKKTRRSKAPAAPKKAAAETEAPAATDEATPAE
;
A
#
# COMPACT_ATOMS: atom_id res chain seq x y z
N MET A 1 -39.67 5.16 -13.51
CA MET A 1 -38.34 4.49 -13.54
C MET A 1 -37.31 5.58 -13.77
N ARG A 2 -36.23 5.65 -12.98
CA ARG A 2 -35.20 6.69 -13.10
C ARG A 2 -34.06 6.17 -13.98
N HIS A 3 -33.92 6.70 -15.19
CA HIS A 3 -32.84 6.32 -16.11
C HIS A 3 -31.57 7.10 -15.83
N GLY A 4 -30.38 6.48 -16.01
CA GLY A 4 -29.08 7.13 -15.86
C GLY A 4 -28.59 7.32 -14.42
N ASP A 5 -29.15 6.61 -13.45
CA ASP A 5 -28.66 6.65 -12.06
C ASP A 5 -27.30 5.95 -11.95
N LYS A 6 -26.23 6.75 -11.83
CA LYS A 6 -24.85 6.27 -11.71
C LYS A 6 -24.44 5.93 -10.26
N GLN A 7 -25.30 6.21 -9.28
CA GLN A 7 -25.05 5.94 -7.87
C GLN A 7 -25.70 4.63 -7.43
N ASN A 8 -24.98 3.86 -6.63
CA ASN A 8 -25.56 2.70 -5.98
C ASN A 8 -26.31 3.15 -4.71
N ASN A 9 -27.63 3.07 -4.73
CA ASN A 9 -28.46 3.52 -3.62
C ASN A 9 -28.48 2.56 -2.42
N LEU A 10 -27.98 1.32 -2.57
CA LEU A 10 -27.91 0.30 -1.51
C LEU A 10 -29.25 0.07 -0.77
N GLY A 11 -30.39 0.29 -1.45
CA GLY A 11 -31.71 0.21 -0.84
C GLY A 11 -31.99 1.27 0.24
N ARG A 12 -31.32 2.43 0.19
CA ARG A 12 -31.37 3.47 1.24
C ARG A 12 -31.64 4.85 0.69
N LYS A 13 -32.30 5.68 1.50
CA LYS A 13 -32.41 7.12 1.27
C LYS A 13 -31.04 7.79 1.45
N LYS A 14 -30.85 8.99 0.89
CA LYS A 14 -29.56 9.70 0.86
C LYS A 14 -28.89 9.77 2.24
N ALA A 15 -29.54 10.34 3.24
CA ALA A 15 -28.95 10.50 4.57
C ALA A 15 -28.51 9.18 5.21
N HIS A 16 -29.31 8.13 5.10
CA HIS A 16 -28.98 6.80 5.62
C HIS A 16 -27.80 6.16 4.86
N ARG A 17 -27.73 6.37 3.55
CA ARG A 17 -26.61 5.88 2.74
C ARG A 17 -25.30 6.60 3.07
N ASP A 18 -25.36 7.92 3.23
CA ASP A 18 -24.19 8.74 3.57
C ASP A 18 -23.65 8.37 4.97
N ALA A 19 -24.54 8.21 5.95
CA ALA A 19 -24.16 7.72 7.29
C ALA A 19 -23.57 6.30 7.26
N LEU A 20 -24.13 5.39 6.43
CA LEU A 20 -23.56 4.05 6.26
C LEU A 20 -22.13 4.11 5.71
N LEU A 21 -21.89 4.90 4.65
CA LEU A 21 -20.56 5.01 4.03
C LEU A 21 -19.56 5.67 4.97
N MET A 22 -19.97 6.68 5.71
CA MET A 22 -19.17 7.33 6.75
C MET A 22 -18.72 6.33 7.81
N ASN A 23 -19.65 5.57 8.40
CA ASN A 23 -19.32 4.58 9.42
C ASN A 23 -18.40 3.46 8.87
N LEU A 24 -18.67 2.96 7.66
CA LEU A 24 -17.80 1.97 7.03
C LEU A 24 -16.41 2.53 6.72
N ALA A 25 -16.31 3.82 6.38
CA ALA A 25 -15.03 4.49 6.16
C ALA A 25 -14.21 4.62 7.45
N CYS A 26 -14.85 4.97 8.57
CA CYS A 26 -14.18 4.96 9.87
C CYS A 26 -13.66 3.57 10.22
N GLN A 27 -14.48 2.53 10.03
CA GLN A 27 -14.10 1.16 10.33
C GLN A 27 -12.94 0.64 9.48
N ILE A 28 -12.89 0.95 8.18
CA ILE A 28 -11.76 0.50 7.34
C ILE A 28 -10.46 1.24 7.70
N ILE A 29 -10.53 2.49 8.12
CA ILE A 29 -9.38 3.26 8.57
C ILE A 29 -8.83 2.67 9.88
N THR A 30 -9.69 2.35 10.84
CA THR A 30 -9.29 1.79 12.14
C THR A 30 -8.82 0.35 12.03
N HIS A 31 -9.57 -0.52 11.36
CA HIS A 31 -9.28 -1.95 11.30
C HIS A 31 -8.43 -2.36 10.09
N LYS A 32 -8.16 -1.46 9.13
CA LYS A 32 -7.39 -1.70 7.90
C LYS A 32 -8.09 -2.65 6.91
N ARG A 33 -8.98 -3.51 7.37
CA ARG A 33 -9.78 -4.45 6.56
C ARG A 33 -11.13 -4.70 7.23
N ILE A 34 -12.18 -4.81 6.41
CA ILE A 34 -13.53 -5.13 6.87
C ILE A 34 -14.22 -6.09 5.91
N VAL A 35 -15.12 -6.93 6.43
CA VAL A 35 -15.95 -7.83 5.62
C VAL A 35 -17.35 -7.24 5.50
N THR A 36 -17.84 -7.12 4.26
CA THR A 36 -19.18 -6.57 3.98
C THR A 36 -19.74 -7.17 2.69
N THR A 37 -20.87 -6.68 2.19
CA THR A 37 -21.38 -7.10 0.88
C THR A 37 -20.62 -6.41 -0.26
N LEU A 38 -20.48 -7.10 -1.40
CA LEU A 38 -19.74 -6.59 -2.56
C LEU A 38 -20.24 -5.22 -3.03
N ALA A 39 -21.56 -5.01 -3.04
CA ALA A 39 -22.16 -3.73 -3.42
C ALA A 39 -21.72 -2.58 -2.48
N LYS A 40 -21.71 -2.83 -1.16
CA LYS A 40 -21.24 -1.86 -0.17
C LYS A 40 -19.74 -1.59 -0.32
N ALA A 41 -18.92 -2.64 -0.53
CA ALA A 41 -17.49 -2.50 -0.75
C ALA A 41 -17.17 -1.65 -1.99
N LYS A 42 -17.87 -1.87 -3.11
CA LYS A 42 -17.72 -1.06 -4.33
C LYS A 42 -18.11 0.41 -4.13
N ALA A 43 -19.17 0.68 -3.36
CA ALA A 43 -19.58 2.04 -3.03
C ALA A 43 -18.60 2.72 -2.07
N LEU A 44 -18.14 1.99 -1.05
CA LEU A 44 -17.17 2.46 -0.07
C LEU A 44 -15.83 2.86 -0.70
N ARG A 45 -15.33 2.08 -1.66
CA ARG A 45 -14.11 2.40 -2.40
C ARG A 45 -14.17 3.81 -3.02
N LYS A 46 -15.27 4.13 -3.70
CA LYS A 46 -15.46 5.45 -4.29
C LYS A 46 -15.52 6.58 -3.26
N TYR A 47 -15.94 6.27 -2.03
CA TYR A 47 -16.02 7.24 -0.94
C TYR A 47 -14.68 7.46 -0.23
N VAL A 48 -13.94 6.37 0.05
CA VAL A 48 -12.71 6.42 0.87
C VAL A 48 -11.48 6.87 0.07
N GLU A 49 -11.32 6.45 -1.18
CA GLU A 49 -10.11 6.76 -1.96
C GLU A 49 -9.84 8.26 -2.12
N PRO A 50 -10.84 9.12 -2.39
CA PRO A 50 -10.61 10.57 -2.42
C PRO A 50 -10.18 11.15 -1.07
N LEU A 51 -10.70 10.61 0.06
CA LEU A 51 -10.32 11.04 1.40
C LEU A 51 -8.86 10.69 1.70
N ILE A 52 -8.45 9.48 1.33
CA ILE A 52 -7.06 9.03 1.43
C ILE A 52 -6.13 9.92 0.58
N THR A 53 -6.53 10.28 -0.63
CA THR A 53 -5.72 11.16 -1.48
C THR A 53 -5.48 12.53 -0.83
N LYS A 54 -6.46 13.07 -0.11
CA LYS A 54 -6.33 14.36 0.60
C LYS A 54 -5.36 14.31 1.79
N THR A 55 -4.98 13.12 2.26
CA THR A 55 -3.98 13.00 3.34
C THR A 55 -2.54 13.02 2.83
N LYS A 56 -2.33 13.01 1.53
CA LYS A 56 -0.98 13.14 0.96
C LYS A 56 -0.41 14.51 1.28
N LYS A 57 0.92 14.55 1.37
CA LYS A 57 1.65 15.77 1.74
C LYS A 57 1.29 16.93 0.82
N SER A 58 0.75 17.97 1.42
CA SER A 58 0.71 19.30 0.85
C SER A 58 1.97 20.06 1.28
N ALA A 59 2.49 20.92 0.42
CA ALA A 59 3.68 21.71 0.73
C ALA A 59 3.39 22.76 1.82
N ASN A 60 2.12 23.22 1.91
CA ASN A 60 1.72 24.34 2.76
C ASN A 60 0.98 23.83 4.02
N LYS A 61 1.32 24.41 5.17
CA LYS A 61 0.67 24.12 6.45
C LYS A 61 -0.84 24.42 6.43
N GLU A 62 -1.25 25.46 5.72
CA GLU A 62 -2.65 25.85 5.57
C GLU A 62 -3.46 24.80 4.81
N GLU A 63 -2.90 24.25 3.75
CA GLU A 63 -3.52 23.14 3.00
C GLU A 63 -3.68 21.88 3.85
N ILE A 64 -2.69 21.57 4.68
CA ILE A 64 -2.77 20.43 5.60
C ILE A 64 -3.93 20.64 6.56
N MET A 65 -4.04 21.81 7.17
CA MET A 65 -5.14 22.13 8.08
C MET A 65 -6.50 22.11 7.37
N HIS A 66 -6.57 22.63 6.14
CA HIS A 66 -7.77 22.57 5.31
C HIS A 66 -8.17 21.11 5.04
N ASN A 67 -7.23 20.28 4.62
CA ASN A 67 -7.47 18.86 4.35
C ASN A 67 -7.96 18.11 5.59
N HIS A 68 -7.42 18.40 6.78
CA HIS A 68 -7.95 17.84 8.04
C HIS A 68 -9.41 18.21 8.26
N ARG A 69 -9.79 19.49 8.07
CA ARG A 69 -11.18 19.95 8.21
C ARG A 69 -12.10 19.28 7.20
N VAL A 70 -11.67 19.18 5.95
CA VAL A 70 -12.43 18.52 4.89
C VAL A 70 -12.65 17.04 5.21
N VAL A 71 -11.58 16.31 5.55
CA VAL A 71 -11.70 14.88 5.90
C VAL A 71 -12.57 14.69 7.13
N PHE A 72 -12.45 15.56 8.14
CA PHE A 72 -13.31 15.51 9.33
C PHE A 72 -14.79 15.72 9.00
N SER A 73 -15.13 16.62 8.07
CA SER A 73 -16.52 16.84 7.66
C SER A 73 -17.16 15.60 7.01
N TYR A 74 -16.36 14.72 6.41
CA TYR A 74 -16.83 13.46 5.82
C TYR A 74 -16.87 12.30 6.81
N LEU A 75 -15.95 12.24 7.77
CA LEU A 75 -15.81 11.10 8.69
C LEU A 75 -16.52 11.33 10.04
N ASN A 76 -16.58 12.58 10.50
CA ASN A 76 -17.14 13.00 11.80
C ASN A 76 -16.60 12.22 13.02
N ASP A 77 -15.45 11.55 12.87
CA ASP A 77 -14.79 10.77 13.91
C ASP A 77 -13.33 11.25 14.06
N LYS A 78 -13.01 11.77 15.25
CA LYS A 78 -11.67 12.29 15.59
C LYS A 78 -10.60 11.20 15.60
N ILE A 79 -10.97 10.00 16.06
CA ILE A 79 -10.03 8.88 16.17
C ILE A 79 -9.64 8.40 14.76
N ALA A 80 -10.63 8.15 13.90
CA ALA A 80 -10.39 7.74 12.52
C ALA A 80 -9.58 8.79 11.73
N VAL A 81 -9.88 10.08 11.90
CA VAL A 81 -9.09 11.15 11.25
C VAL A 81 -7.67 11.17 11.75
N LYS A 82 -7.43 11.12 13.07
CA LYS A 82 -6.08 11.05 13.62
C LYS A 82 -5.32 9.86 13.05
N GLU A 83 -5.89 8.68 13.06
CA GLU A 83 -5.28 7.45 12.55
C GLU A 83 -4.99 7.53 11.04
N LEU A 84 -5.89 8.13 10.28
CA LEU A 84 -5.72 8.32 8.85
C LEU A 84 -4.48 9.16 8.52
N PHE A 85 -4.26 10.28 9.24
CA PHE A 85 -3.12 11.17 8.99
C PHE A 85 -1.81 10.69 9.63
N THR A 86 -1.86 10.00 10.80
CA THR A 86 -0.64 9.57 11.51
C THR A 86 -0.12 8.22 11.06
N VAL A 87 -1.01 7.26 10.79
CA VAL A 87 -0.64 5.85 10.51
C VAL A 87 -0.80 5.51 9.04
N VAL A 88 -1.93 5.89 8.44
CA VAL A 88 -2.24 5.50 7.07
C VAL A 88 -1.49 6.34 6.05
N ALA A 89 -1.48 7.65 6.18
CA ALA A 89 -0.85 8.57 5.24
C ALA A 89 0.63 8.29 4.96
N PRO A 90 1.49 8.02 5.96
CA PRO A 90 2.91 7.71 5.71
C PRO A 90 3.11 6.45 4.87
N LYS A 91 2.31 5.40 5.13
CA LYS A 91 2.43 4.11 4.41
C LYS A 91 2.02 4.21 2.95
N ILE A 92 1.02 5.02 2.64
CA ILE A 92 0.48 5.15 1.27
C ILE A 92 1.09 6.30 0.48
N ALA A 93 2.04 7.04 1.03
CA ALA A 93 2.60 8.26 0.43
C ALA A 93 3.13 8.05 -1.00
N THR A 94 3.77 6.91 -1.26
CA THR A 94 4.40 6.55 -2.54
C THR A 94 3.42 6.04 -3.59
N ARG A 95 2.22 5.57 -3.18
CA ARG A 95 1.24 4.98 -4.10
C ARG A 95 0.43 6.07 -4.82
N PRO A 96 0.36 6.12 -6.16
CA PRO A 96 -0.36 7.17 -6.88
C PRO A 96 -1.88 7.08 -6.75
N GLY A 97 -2.44 5.90 -6.41
CA GLY A 97 -3.89 5.65 -6.27
C GLY A 97 -4.18 4.17 -6.07
N GLY A 98 -5.48 3.79 -5.97
CA GLY A 98 -5.86 2.40 -5.76
C GLY A 98 -5.44 1.88 -4.39
N TYR A 99 -5.72 2.64 -3.34
CA TYR A 99 -5.34 2.31 -1.96
C TYR A 99 -6.10 1.13 -1.38
N THR A 100 -7.23 0.78 -1.99
CA THR A 100 -8.13 -0.27 -1.50
C THR A 100 -8.18 -1.45 -2.45
N ARG A 101 -8.26 -2.66 -1.88
CA ARG A 101 -8.47 -3.91 -2.61
C ARG A 101 -9.75 -4.57 -2.14
N ILE A 102 -10.52 -5.13 -3.07
CA ILE A 102 -11.75 -5.87 -2.78
C ILE A 102 -11.52 -7.34 -3.16
N ILE A 103 -11.68 -8.23 -2.18
CA ILE A 103 -11.55 -9.68 -2.34
C ILE A 103 -12.92 -10.29 -2.14
N LYS A 104 -13.41 -11.06 -3.12
CA LYS A 104 -14.68 -11.78 -3.02
C LYS A 104 -14.54 -12.99 -2.11
N LEU A 105 -15.47 -13.16 -1.17
CA LEU A 105 -15.47 -14.24 -0.18
C LEU A 105 -16.56 -15.29 -0.42
N GLY A 106 -17.29 -15.19 -1.54
CA GLY A 106 -18.41 -16.08 -1.84
C GLY A 106 -19.76 -15.50 -1.44
N ILE A 107 -20.75 -16.38 -1.35
CA ILE A 107 -22.17 -16.05 -1.14
C ILE A 107 -22.52 -16.25 0.33
N ARG A 108 -23.37 -15.38 0.88
CA ARG A 108 -23.93 -15.54 2.22
C ARG A 108 -25.19 -16.41 2.18
N PRO A 109 -25.21 -17.55 2.92
CA PRO A 109 -26.43 -18.37 3.03
C PRO A 109 -27.56 -17.53 3.65
N GLY A 110 -28.76 -17.70 3.18
CA GLY A 110 -29.96 -17.01 3.69
C GLY A 110 -30.51 -15.95 2.75
N ASP A 111 -29.68 -15.01 2.27
CA ASP A 111 -30.12 -13.94 1.36
C ASP A 111 -29.36 -13.92 0.01
N ASN A 112 -28.55 -14.92 -0.24
CA ASN A 112 -27.73 -15.05 -1.46
C ASN A 112 -26.88 -13.81 -1.79
N ALA A 113 -26.55 -12.99 -0.79
CA ALA A 113 -25.75 -11.79 -0.99
C ALA A 113 -24.26 -12.14 -1.19
N GLU A 114 -23.63 -11.58 -2.21
CA GLU A 114 -22.18 -11.67 -2.40
C GLU A 114 -21.44 -10.95 -1.26
N LYS A 115 -20.59 -11.68 -0.52
CA LYS A 115 -19.68 -11.13 0.49
C LYS A 115 -18.36 -10.74 -0.14
N ALA A 116 -17.79 -9.67 0.37
CA ALA A 116 -16.46 -9.24 0.01
C ALA A 116 -15.71 -8.65 1.20
N MET A 117 -14.42 -8.84 1.23
CA MET A 117 -13.50 -8.14 2.11
C MET A 117 -12.94 -6.94 1.36
N ILE A 118 -12.97 -5.77 1.97
CA ILE A 118 -12.24 -4.61 1.48
C ILE A 118 -11.12 -4.31 2.46
N GLU A 119 -9.92 -4.06 1.93
CA GLU A 119 -8.71 -3.83 2.72
C GLU A 119 -7.89 -2.67 2.16
N LEU A 120 -7.04 -2.09 3.01
CA LEU A 120 -5.99 -1.17 2.60
C LEU A 120 -4.78 -1.99 2.14
N VAL A 121 -4.37 -1.84 0.88
CA VAL A 121 -3.36 -2.67 0.22
C VAL A 121 -2.02 -2.66 0.96
N ASP A 122 -1.59 -1.48 1.42
CA ASP A 122 -0.28 -1.29 2.05
C ASP A 122 -0.19 -1.81 3.50
N PHE A 123 -1.31 -2.29 4.05
CA PHE A 123 -1.39 -2.94 5.37
C PHE A 123 -1.49 -4.46 5.29
N ASN A 124 -1.51 -5.02 4.09
CA ASN A 124 -1.52 -6.46 3.90
C ASN A 124 -0.08 -6.97 3.76
N GLU A 125 0.42 -7.66 4.79
CA GLU A 125 1.78 -8.20 4.81
C GLU A 125 1.98 -9.37 3.85
N ILE A 126 0.93 -10.13 3.60
CA ILE A 126 1.01 -11.35 2.77
C ILE A 126 1.10 -11.01 1.27
N TYR A 127 0.31 -10.03 0.80
CA TYR A 127 0.21 -9.68 -0.62
C TYR A 127 0.78 -8.30 -0.97
N GLY A 128 1.21 -7.52 0.02
CA GLY A 128 1.66 -6.13 -0.16
C GLY A 128 3.16 -5.96 -0.37
N ASN A 129 3.98 -6.79 0.27
CA ASN A 129 5.42 -6.60 0.35
C ASN A 129 6.25 -7.39 -0.68
N SER A 130 5.63 -8.29 -1.46
CA SER A 130 6.35 -9.08 -2.47
C SER A 130 6.78 -8.29 -3.71
N ILE A 131 6.29 -7.07 -3.89
CA ILE A 131 6.65 -6.23 -5.06
C ILE A 131 7.87 -5.34 -4.80
N ALA A 132 8.22 -5.09 -3.53
CA ALA A 132 9.33 -4.19 -3.18
C ALA A 132 10.68 -4.88 -2.99
N THR A 133 10.76 -6.22 -2.97
CA THR A 133 12.00 -6.97 -2.70
C THR A 133 12.45 -7.92 -3.80
N ALA A 134 11.72 -7.99 -4.91
CA ALA A 134 12.19 -8.71 -6.09
C ALA A 134 12.90 -7.73 -7.04
N ALA A 135 14.06 -7.24 -6.63
CA ALA A 135 15.13 -6.96 -7.58
C ALA A 135 15.57 -8.33 -8.10
N GLU A 136 15.02 -8.77 -9.23
CA GLU A 136 15.47 -9.96 -9.92
C GLU A 136 17.00 -9.88 -10.14
N PRO A 137 17.76 -10.91 -9.73
CA PRO A 137 19.12 -11.02 -10.23
C PRO A 137 19.03 -11.23 -11.75
N ALA A 138 19.64 -10.33 -12.50
CA ALA A 138 19.72 -10.38 -13.94
C ALA A 138 20.02 -11.81 -14.41
N LYS A 139 19.13 -12.41 -15.19
CA LYS A 139 19.35 -13.66 -15.89
C LYS A 139 20.57 -13.50 -16.79
N LYS A 140 21.69 -14.08 -16.38
CA LYS A 140 22.84 -14.30 -17.25
C LYS A 140 22.35 -15.14 -18.41
N THR A 141 22.15 -14.52 -19.55
CA THR A 141 21.92 -15.20 -20.83
C THR A 141 23.17 -16.04 -21.14
N ARG A 142 23.00 -17.36 -21.09
CA ARG A 142 23.93 -18.33 -21.64
C ARG A 142 23.96 -18.14 -23.16
N ARG A 143 24.92 -17.37 -23.68
CA ARG A 143 25.42 -17.56 -25.05
C ARG A 143 26.68 -16.75 -25.28
N SER A 144 27.83 -17.41 -25.10
CA SER A 144 28.92 -17.37 -26.10
C SER A 144 29.99 -18.35 -25.67
N LYS A 145 30.07 -19.35 -26.42
CA LYS A 145 31.15 -20.18 -26.99
C LYS A 145 32.55 -19.70 -26.64
N ALA A 146 33.30 -20.61 -25.98
CA ALA A 146 34.78 -20.55 -25.89
C ALA A 146 35.41 -20.61 -27.28
N PRO A 147 36.62 -20.08 -27.42
CA PRO A 147 37.73 -20.99 -27.71
C PRO A 147 39.06 -20.70 -26.97
N ALA A 148 39.69 -21.81 -26.62
CA ALA A 148 41.09 -22.15 -26.72
C ALA A 148 42.19 -21.24 -26.15
N ALA A 149 42.91 -21.84 -25.22
CA ALA A 149 44.30 -21.48 -24.83
C ALA A 149 45.29 -21.61 -26.00
N PRO A 150 46.49 -20.99 -25.91
CA PRO A 150 47.62 -21.76 -25.45
C PRO A 150 48.69 -21.06 -24.57
N LYS A 151 49.26 -21.87 -23.71
CA LYS A 151 50.67 -22.18 -23.35
C LYS A 151 51.72 -21.08 -23.05
N LYS A 152 52.29 -21.26 -21.82
CA LYS A 152 53.73 -21.24 -21.45
C LYS A 152 54.47 -19.90 -21.46
N ALA A 153 55.12 -19.53 -20.38
CA ALA A 153 56.38 -19.90 -19.72
C ALA A 153 56.54 -19.08 -18.45
N ALA A 154 56.81 -19.59 -17.30
CA ALA A 154 58.12 -19.94 -16.70
C ALA A 154 58.92 -18.75 -16.17
N ALA A 155 59.31 -18.95 -14.93
CA ALA A 155 60.45 -18.47 -14.16
C ALA A 155 60.13 -17.31 -13.22
N GLU A 156 60.24 -17.58 -11.98
CA GLU A 156 61.25 -17.75 -10.95
C GLU A 156 61.54 -16.51 -10.14
N THR A 157 61.53 -16.76 -8.81
CA THR A 157 62.47 -16.29 -7.80
C THR A 157 62.17 -14.88 -7.26
N GLU A 158 62.05 -14.56 -6.01
CA GLU A 158 62.61 -14.93 -4.72
C GLU A 158 61.91 -14.09 -3.63
N ALA A 159 61.69 -14.65 -2.48
CA ALA A 159 61.61 -13.95 -1.21
C ALA A 159 63.07 -13.70 -0.71
N PRO A 160 63.41 -12.95 0.33
CA PRO A 160 62.74 -12.91 1.62
C PRO A 160 62.85 -11.61 2.49
N ALA A 161 62.28 -11.72 3.68
CA ALA A 161 62.70 -11.24 5.02
C ALA A 161 62.55 -9.74 5.35
N ALA A 162 61.70 -9.47 6.34
CA ALA A 162 61.91 -9.38 7.79
C ALA A 162 62.38 -8.01 8.31
N THR A 163 61.79 -7.68 9.39
CA THR A 163 62.15 -7.03 10.68
C THR A 163 61.42 -5.72 10.89
N ASP A 164 60.63 -5.75 11.87
CA ASP A 164 60.73 -5.41 13.31
C ASP A 164 60.59 -3.92 13.62
N GLU A 165 59.75 -3.74 14.56
CA GLU A 165 59.88 -3.07 15.87
C GLU A 165 59.30 -1.69 16.05
N ALA A 166 58.43 -1.69 16.98
CA ALA A 166 58.33 -0.96 18.24
C ALA A 166 57.47 0.32 18.29
N THR A 167 56.46 0.22 19.10
CA THR A 167 55.86 1.23 20.02
C THR A 167 56.93 1.95 20.88
N PRO A 168 56.74 3.12 21.55
CA PRO A 168 55.52 3.49 22.30
C PRO A 168 55.24 5.01 22.44
N ALA A 169 54.08 5.27 23.05
CA ALA A 169 53.70 6.28 24.04
C ALA A 169 54.09 7.77 23.87
N GLU A 170 53.09 8.66 23.86
CA GLU A 170 52.69 9.54 24.96
C GLU A 170 51.26 10.03 24.73
#